data_edbda7b3b45436d8330902619923c042
#
_entry.id   edbda7b3b45436d8330902619923c042
#
_cell.length_a   1.000
_cell.length_b   1.000
_cell.length_c   1.000
_cell.angle_alpha   90.00
_cell.angle_beta   90.00
_cell.angle_gamma   90.00
#
_symmetry.space_group_name_H-M   'P 1'
#
loop_
_entity.id
_entity.type
_entity.pdbx_description
1 polymer ?
#
loop_
_entity_poly.entity_id
_entity_poly.type
_entity_poly.pdbx_seq_one_letter_code
_entity_poly.pdbx_strand_id
1 'polypeptide(L)'
;EQIVRARWENEGKLTCASSANPSGIGNKGRVAGIGDRIENGVDVIVRGDEYVKSIQPDKTDETRHEQGVMVSMVDAEGNLVPEQHGERGVTPAPTLIRKGLDYEEIMRHLSDSFPSWDYRHGMYY
;
A
#
# COMPACT_ATOMS: atom_id res chain seq x y z
N GLU A 1 4.28 -8.49 6.04
CA GLU A 1 4.84 -8.10 7.35
C GLU A 1 6.00 -9.00 7.77
N GLN A 2 5.83 -10.32 7.85
CA GLN A 2 6.86 -11.25 8.32
C GLN A 2 8.20 -11.13 7.56
N ILE A 3 8.17 -11.02 6.24
CA ILE A 3 9.37 -10.89 5.41
C ILE A 3 10.08 -9.56 5.70
N VAL A 4 9.33 -8.46 5.77
CA VAL A 4 9.88 -7.12 6.03
C VAL A 4 10.52 -7.05 7.41
N ARG A 5 9.84 -7.60 8.41
CA ARG A 5 10.33 -7.68 9.79
C ARG A 5 11.60 -8.52 9.88
N ALA A 6 11.60 -9.72 9.30
CA ALA A 6 12.77 -10.61 9.32
C ALA A 6 14.01 -9.98 8.68
N ARG A 7 13.84 -9.26 7.57
CA ARG A 7 14.95 -8.55 6.94
C ARG A 7 15.51 -7.42 7.80
N TRP A 8 14.63 -6.68 8.46
CA TRP A 8 15.06 -5.61 9.36
C TRP A 8 15.75 -6.15 10.60
N GLU A 9 15.15 -7.11 11.28
CA GLU A 9 15.67 -7.67 12.53
C GLU A 9 16.98 -8.46 12.34
N ASN A 10 17.09 -9.22 11.25
CA ASN A 10 18.24 -10.09 11.00
C ASN A 10 19.37 -9.42 10.22
N GLU A 11 19.06 -8.49 9.33
CA GLU A 11 20.03 -7.93 8.39
C GLU A 11 20.15 -6.40 8.46
N GLY A 12 19.27 -5.71 9.18
CA GLY A 12 19.19 -4.24 9.20
C GLY A 12 18.86 -3.62 7.83
N LYS A 13 18.21 -4.38 6.93
CA LYS A 13 17.90 -3.92 5.57
C LYS A 13 16.46 -3.49 5.42
N LEU A 14 16.28 -2.35 4.77
CA LEU A 14 14.96 -1.89 4.35
C LEU A 14 14.45 -2.70 3.16
N THR A 15 13.14 -2.85 3.10
CA THR A 15 12.44 -3.49 1.99
C THR A 15 11.69 -2.43 1.20
N CYS A 16 11.93 -2.38 -0.11
CA CYS A 16 11.19 -1.52 -1.02
C CYS A 16 10.14 -2.36 -1.76
N ALA A 17 9.01 -1.74 -2.07
CA ALA A 17 7.93 -2.37 -2.82
C ALA A 17 7.56 -1.52 -4.04
N SER A 18 7.14 -2.20 -5.09
CA SER A 18 6.56 -1.59 -6.28
C SER A 18 5.36 -2.41 -6.72
N SER A 19 4.43 -1.79 -7.44
CA SER A 19 3.28 -2.51 -7.98
C SER A 19 3.72 -3.50 -9.07
N ALA A 20 3.16 -4.71 -9.04
CA ALA A 20 3.45 -5.76 -10.00
C ALA A 20 2.55 -5.63 -11.24
N ASN A 21 2.66 -4.51 -11.93
CA ASN A 21 1.95 -4.24 -13.18
C ASN A 21 2.77 -3.32 -14.08
N PRO A 22 2.64 -3.42 -15.42
CA PRO A 22 3.25 -2.45 -16.33
C PRO A 22 2.72 -1.04 -16.07
N SER A 23 3.58 -0.03 -16.26
CA SER A 23 3.19 1.39 -16.10
C SER A 23 1.99 1.73 -16.98
N GLY A 24 1.02 2.43 -16.39
CA GLY A 24 -0.21 2.84 -17.08
C GLY A 24 -1.27 1.75 -17.24
N ILE A 25 -0.98 0.52 -16.82
CA ILE A 25 -1.95 -0.58 -16.80
C ILE A 25 -2.27 -0.88 -15.34
N GLY A 26 -3.53 -0.69 -14.95
CA GLY A 26 -3.98 -1.02 -13.59
C GLY A 26 -3.82 -2.51 -13.27
N ASN A 27 -3.58 -2.85 -12.02
CA ASN A 27 -3.58 -4.23 -11.57
C ASN A 27 -4.94 -4.61 -11.00
N LYS A 28 -5.25 -5.91 -11.01
CA LYS A 28 -6.50 -6.45 -10.46
C LYS A 28 -6.36 -7.00 -9.04
N GLY A 29 -5.20 -6.80 -8.42
CA GLY A 29 -4.91 -7.28 -7.06
C GLY A 29 -4.64 -8.78 -6.98
N ARG A 30 -4.26 -9.42 -8.10
CA ARG A 30 -3.96 -10.85 -8.17
C ARG A 30 -2.68 -11.10 -8.96
N VAL A 31 -1.99 -12.19 -8.62
CA VAL A 31 -0.80 -12.64 -9.34
C VAL A 31 -1.14 -13.06 -10.78
N ALA A 32 -2.32 -13.67 -10.97
CA ALA A 32 -2.81 -14.04 -12.29
C ALA A 32 -3.14 -12.81 -13.16
N GLY A 33 -2.20 -12.07 -13.61
CA GLY A 33 -2.40 -10.87 -14.43
C GLY A 33 -1.27 -9.86 -14.33
N ILE A 34 -0.17 -10.27 -13.70
CA ILE A 34 1.02 -9.41 -13.60
C ILE A 34 1.73 -9.24 -14.95
N GLY A 35 1.47 -10.14 -15.91
CA GLY A 35 2.04 -10.11 -17.25
C GLY A 35 3.41 -10.78 -17.35
N ASP A 36 3.68 -11.35 -18.52
CA ASP A 36 4.87 -12.17 -18.78
C ASP A 36 6.19 -11.44 -18.50
N ARG A 37 6.24 -10.15 -18.77
CA ARG A 37 7.44 -9.35 -18.55
C ARG A 37 7.84 -9.31 -17.08
N ILE A 38 6.88 -9.20 -16.20
CA ILE A 38 7.14 -9.18 -14.74
C ILE A 38 7.39 -10.61 -14.27
N GLU A 39 6.56 -11.56 -14.70
CA GLU A 39 6.69 -12.97 -14.33
C GLU A 39 8.08 -13.52 -14.67
N ASN A 40 8.61 -13.20 -15.84
CA ASN A 40 9.93 -13.64 -16.28
C ASN A 40 11.09 -12.79 -15.72
N GLY A 41 10.80 -11.63 -15.12
CA GLY A 41 11.81 -10.70 -14.61
C GLY A 41 12.08 -10.78 -13.11
N VAL A 42 11.35 -11.63 -12.39
CA VAL A 42 11.50 -11.79 -10.93
C VAL A 42 12.09 -13.15 -10.58
N ASP A 43 12.78 -13.21 -9.45
CA ASP A 43 13.43 -14.45 -9.00
C ASP A 43 12.46 -15.39 -8.30
N VAL A 44 11.43 -14.85 -7.63
CA VAL A 44 10.44 -15.63 -6.87
C VAL A 44 9.06 -15.03 -7.03
N ILE A 45 8.06 -15.89 -7.23
CA ILE A 45 6.65 -15.50 -7.22
C ILE A 45 5.96 -16.23 -6.07
N VAL A 46 5.39 -15.47 -5.13
CA VAL A 46 4.53 -16.00 -4.07
C VAL A 46 3.07 -15.79 -4.49
N ARG A 47 2.37 -16.88 -4.75
CA ARG A 47 0.97 -16.83 -5.19
C ARG A 47 0.03 -16.82 -3.99
N GLY A 48 -0.65 -15.69 -3.79
CA GLY A 48 -1.64 -15.50 -2.73
C GLY A 48 -3.07 -15.37 -3.22
N ASP A 49 -3.36 -15.66 -4.48
CA ASP A 49 -4.65 -15.40 -5.12
C ASP A 49 -5.82 -16.10 -4.42
N GLU A 50 -5.63 -17.35 -3.96
CA GLU A 50 -6.67 -18.07 -3.22
C GLU A 50 -6.97 -17.45 -1.85
N TYR A 51 -5.95 -16.95 -1.16
CA TYR A 51 -6.14 -16.21 0.08
C TYR A 51 -6.89 -14.90 -0.18
N VAL A 52 -6.51 -14.15 -1.21
CA VAL A 52 -7.19 -12.90 -1.59
C VAL A 52 -8.66 -13.15 -1.90
N LYS A 53 -8.98 -14.22 -2.62
CA LYS A 53 -10.37 -14.63 -2.86
C LYS A 53 -11.12 -14.97 -1.58
N SER A 54 -10.48 -15.64 -0.64
CA SER A 54 -11.12 -16.05 0.62
C SER A 54 -11.52 -14.87 1.49
N ILE A 55 -10.76 -13.78 1.49
CA ILE A 55 -11.05 -12.57 2.27
C ILE A 55 -11.88 -11.54 1.52
N GLN A 56 -12.11 -11.72 0.22
CA GLN A 56 -12.91 -10.85 -0.63
C GLN A 56 -13.87 -11.68 -1.50
N PRO A 57 -14.81 -12.42 -0.91
CA PRO A 57 -15.66 -13.37 -1.64
C PRO A 57 -16.60 -12.69 -2.64
N ASP A 58 -16.90 -11.42 -2.46
CA ASP A 58 -17.79 -10.64 -3.35
C ASP A 58 -17.08 -10.11 -4.62
N LYS A 59 -15.76 -10.30 -4.72
CA LYS A 59 -14.99 -9.89 -5.89
C LYS A 59 -14.89 -11.03 -6.89
N THR A 60 -14.97 -10.67 -8.17
CA THR A 60 -14.84 -11.61 -9.28
C THR A 60 -13.60 -11.33 -10.11
N ASP A 61 -13.36 -12.14 -11.14
CA ASP A 61 -12.23 -11.93 -12.06
C ASP A 61 -12.38 -10.66 -12.91
N GLU A 62 -13.61 -10.18 -13.11
CA GLU A 62 -13.90 -8.93 -13.82
C GLU A 62 -13.73 -7.71 -12.91
N THR A 63 -13.84 -7.89 -11.61
CA THR A 63 -13.70 -6.81 -10.64
C THR A 63 -12.30 -6.79 -10.04
N ARG A 64 -11.86 -5.60 -9.65
CA ARG A 64 -10.59 -5.43 -8.97
C ARG A 64 -10.72 -5.86 -7.51
N HIS A 65 -9.81 -6.70 -7.05
CA HIS A 65 -9.65 -6.97 -5.63
C HIS A 65 -9.03 -5.74 -4.93
N GLU A 66 -9.49 -5.45 -3.74
CA GLU A 66 -8.90 -4.39 -2.94
C GLU A 66 -7.49 -4.78 -2.50
N GLN A 67 -6.64 -3.77 -2.46
CA GLN A 67 -5.25 -3.87 -2.01
C GLN A 67 -5.09 -3.17 -0.67
N GLY A 68 -3.90 -3.16 -0.13
CA GLY A 68 -3.60 -2.45 1.10
C GLY A 68 -3.78 -0.94 0.99
N VAL A 69 -3.93 -0.29 2.13
CA VAL A 69 -3.92 1.18 2.26
C VAL A 69 -2.56 1.71 1.80
N MET A 70 -2.57 2.82 1.10
CA MET A 70 -1.35 3.52 0.70
C MET A 70 -1.36 4.95 1.22
N VAL A 71 -0.33 5.29 1.98
CA VAL A 71 -0.13 6.63 2.52
C VAL A 71 1.26 7.14 2.12
N SER A 72 1.39 8.45 1.94
CA SER A 72 2.69 9.12 1.84
C SER A 72 2.99 9.82 3.15
N MET A 73 4.17 9.54 3.70
CA MET A 73 4.70 10.19 4.89
C MET A 73 5.76 11.24 4.55
N VAL A 74 5.80 11.69 3.29
CA VAL A 74 6.72 12.72 2.82
C VAL A 74 5.95 13.89 2.21
N ASP A 75 6.52 15.09 2.36
CA ASP A 75 6.03 16.31 1.73
C ASP A 75 6.39 16.39 0.23
N ALA A 76 6.08 17.52 -0.38
CA ALA A 76 6.35 17.74 -1.82
C ALA A 76 7.86 17.79 -2.14
N GLU A 77 8.69 18.11 -1.18
CA GLU A 77 10.15 18.18 -1.29
C GLU A 77 10.84 16.85 -0.93
N GLY A 78 10.07 15.84 -0.49
CA GLY A 78 10.59 14.51 -0.12
C GLY A 78 11.08 14.40 1.33
N ASN A 79 10.79 15.38 2.18
CA ASN A 79 11.11 15.32 3.60
C ASN A 79 10.01 14.59 4.37
N LEU A 80 10.36 13.88 5.43
CA LEU A 80 9.36 13.26 6.30
C LEU A 80 8.44 14.33 6.90
N VAL A 81 7.14 14.08 6.86
CA VAL A 81 6.17 14.93 7.56
C VAL A 81 6.41 14.84 9.07
N PRO A 82 6.29 15.97 9.80
CA PRO A 82 6.48 15.98 11.24
C PRO A 82 5.35 15.23 11.95
N GLU A 83 5.65 14.61 13.08
CA GLU A 83 4.64 14.09 13.97
C GLU A 83 3.79 15.24 14.51
N GLN A 84 2.49 15.04 14.60
CA GLN A 84 1.55 16.09 14.95
C GLN A 84 1.25 16.17 16.45
N HIS A 85 1.66 15.19 17.24
CA HIS A 85 1.47 15.13 18.70
C HIS A 85 0.01 15.40 19.13
N GLY A 86 -0.96 14.90 18.35
CA GLY A 86 -2.38 15.12 18.60
C GLY A 86 -2.92 16.49 18.17
N GLU A 87 -2.10 17.36 17.63
CA GLU A 87 -2.52 18.67 17.12
C GLU A 87 -3.18 18.56 15.75
N ARG A 88 -4.25 19.33 15.53
CA ARG A 88 -4.92 19.43 14.23
C ARG A 88 -4.40 20.61 13.42
N GLY A 89 -4.49 20.48 12.10
CA GLY A 89 -4.08 21.54 11.18
C GLY A 89 -2.57 21.71 11.02
N VAL A 90 -1.78 20.73 11.46
CA VAL A 90 -0.34 20.72 11.25
C VAL A 90 -0.03 20.46 9.78
N THR A 91 0.83 21.27 9.19
CA THR A 91 1.29 21.13 7.81
C THR A 91 2.82 21.12 7.76
N PRO A 92 3.43 20.30 6.87
CA PRO A 92 2.80 19.34 5.97
C PRO A 92 2.17 18.17 6.73
N ALA A 93 1.06 17.62 6.21
CA ALA A 93 0.38 16.46 6.76
C ALA A 93 0.65 15.20 5.91
N PRO A 94 0.51 13.99 6.48
CA PRO A 94 0.55 12.77 5.68
C PRO A 94 -0.58 12.77 4.65
N THR A 95 -0.34 12.16 3.49
CA THR A 95 -1.32 12.10 2.41
C THR A 95 -1.86 10.70 2.26
N LEU A 96 -3.19 10.54 2.36
CA LEU A 96 -3.85 9.29 1.97
C LEU A 96 -3.91 9.21 0.45
N ILE A 97 -3.19 8.26 -0.11
CA ILE A 97 -3.14 8.02 -1.57
C ILE A 97 -4.25 7.05 -1.98
N ARG A 98 -4.45 5.99 -1.22
CA ARG A 98 -5.42 4.94 -1.54
C ARG A 98 -6.00 4.34 -0.27
N LYS A 99 -7.33 4.29 -0.20
CA LYS A 99 -8.03 3.43 0.75
C LYS A 99 -7.89 1.97 0.30
N GLY A 100 -7.93 1.06 1.25
CA GLY A 100 -7.80 -0.36 0.95
C GLY A 100 -8.26 -1.21 2.10
N LEU A 101 -7.85 -2.47 2.11
CA LEU A 101 -8.16 -3.41 3.19
C LEU A 101 -7.74 -2.86 4.55
N ASP A 102 -8.59 -3.09 5.54
CA ASP A 102 -8.40 -2.68 6.93
C ASP A 102 -8.20 -1.15 7.14
N TYR A 103 -8.70 -0.34 6.19
CA TYR A 103 -8.55 1.12 6.20
C TYR A 103 -8.94 1.75 7.54
N GLU A 104 -10.13 1.43 8.04
CA GLU A 104 -10.65 2.03 9.29
C GLU A 104 -9.75 1.69 10.48
N GLU A 105 -9.28 0.46 10.57
CA GLU A 105 -8.41 0.01 11.64
C GLU A 105 -7.03 0.69 11.56
N ILE A 106 -6.46 0.76 10.36
CA ILE A 106 -5.16 1.42 10.14
C ILE A 106 -5.26 2.91 10.47
N MET A 107 -6.30 3.59 10.00
CA MET A 107 -6.48 5.02 10.27
C MET A 107 -6.75 5.30 11.76
N ARG A 108 -7.45 4.39 12.44
CA ARG A 108 -7.65 4.49 13.88
C ARG A 108 -6.32 4.51 14.65
N HIS A 109 -5.38 3.65 14.27
CA HIS A 109 -4.04 3.62 14.87
C HIS A 109 -3.20 4.84 14.52
N LEU A 110 -3.27 5.31 13.28
CA LEU A 110 -2.46 6.43 12.82
C LEU A 110 -2.97 7.79 13.31
N SER A 111 -4.27 7.93 13.55
CA SER A 111 -4.89 9.21 13.92
C SER A 111 -4.49 9.74 15.29
N ASP A 112 -3.94 8.90 16.16
CA ASP A 112 -3.40 9.33 17.46
C ASP A 112 -2.15 10.20 17.27
N SER A 113 -1.26 9.82 16.36
CA SER A 113 -0.05 10.59 16.03
C SER A 113 -0.29 11.63 14.93
N PHE A 114 -1.20 11.34 14.01
CA PHE A 114 -1.51 12.19 12.85
C PHE A 114 -3.03 12.43 12.73
N PRO A 115 -3.60 13.36 13.48
CA PRO A 115 -5.02 13.69 13.38
C PRO A 115 -5.38 14.51 12.14
N SER A 116 -4.41 15.06 11.42
CA SER A 116 -4.62 15.83 10.19
C SER A 116 -4.05 15.07 8.99
N TRP A 117 -4.83 14.98 7.92
CA TRP A 117 -4.50 14.25 6.72
C TRP A 117 -4.83 15.05 5.47
N ASP A 118 -3.96 14.95 4.47
CA ASP A 118 -4.26 15.32 3.10
C ASP A 118 -4.76 14.12 2.31
N TYR A 119 -5.52 14.36 1.25
CA TYR A 119 -6.10 13.32 0.41
C TYR A 119 -5.71 13.57 -1.03
N ARG A 120 -5.21 12.54 -1.70
CA ARG A 120 -4.96 12.63 -3.13
C ARG A 120 -6.24 12.27 -3.89
N HIS A 121 -6.69 13.22 -4.72
CA HIS A 121 -7.80 13.01 -5.63
C HIS A 121 -7.29 12.38 -6.92
N GLY A 122 -7.96 11.34 -7.39
CA GLY A 122 -7.65 10.66 -8.64
C GLY A 122 -7.75 9.15 -8.57
N MET A 123 -7.72 8.50 -9.73
CA MET A 123 -7.67 7.05 -9.80
C MET A 123 -6.22 6.57 -9.65
N TYR A 124 -5.99 5.80 -8.60
CA TYR A 124 -4.76 5.03 -8.43
C TYR A 124 -5.03 3.58 -8.73
N TYR A 125 -4.59 3.17 -9.90
CA TYR A 125 -4.50 1.76 -10.37
C TYR A 125 -5.69 0.86 -10.10
#